data_f936c587bdfde09f68b23b424d0048d1
#
_entry.id   f936c587bdfde09f68b23b424d0048d1
#
_cell.length_a   1.000
_cell.length_b   1.000
_cell.length_c   1.000
_cell.angle_alpha   90.00
_cell.angle_beta   90.00
_cell.angle_gamma   90.00
#
_symmetry.space_group_name_H-M   'P 1'
#
loop_
_entity.id
_entity.type
_entity.pdbx_description
1 polymer ?
#
loop_
_entity_poly.entity_id
_entity_poly.type
_entity_poly.pdbx_seq_one_letter_code
_entity_poly.pdbx_strand_id
1 'polypeptide(L)'
;YTNALDPWKKLKIASEKNGTPEVFALAQILKISAWHKTLESFGPMPYSHAADATMNIPFDSEKEVYTAMFEELTAAIEELTEKAENGVNVMGAYDAVYAGDATKWVKYGNSLMLRLAMRVRFADAELAKKYATQAVNHSIGVMTAKDDAAQMSQGAGMTFRNNIEWLAGNYNEARMGSSIFSYLMGYEDPRLSVYFLPMDGNASYGVEAFDGKTYQAVPAGHANAQNDIYKSCSKPNIQSGTPTYWLRASEVYFLRAEAALVWEGFGSADSWYKQGIDM
;
A
#
# COMPACT_ATOMS: atom_id res chain seq x y z
N TYR A 1 4.68 11.78 6.65
CA TYR A 1 3.71 12.87 6.67
C TYR A 1 4.31 14.16 6.09
N THR A 2 5.18 14.86 6.81
CA THR A 2 5.77 16.13 6.39
C THR A 2 6.58 16.04 5.09
N ASN A 3 7.30 14.95 4.86
CA ASN A 3 8.10 14.73 3.66
C ASN A 3 7.26 14.60 2.38
N ALA A 4 5.98 14.23 2.49
CA ALA A 4 5.08 14.15 1.34
C ALA A 4 4.30 15.47 1.12
N LEU A 5 4.03 16.22 2.18
CA LEU A 5 3.19 17.42 2.14
C LEU A 5 3.81 18.57 1.35
N ASP A 6 5.08 18.89 1.59
CA ASP A 6 5.75 20.01 0.92
C ASP A 6 5.92 19.78 -0.60
N PRO A 7 6.37 18.61 -1.08
CA PRO A 7 6.35 18.30 -2.51
C PRO A 7 4.93 18.34 -3.12
N TRP A 8 3.93 17.81 -2.43
CA TRP A 8 2.54 17.86 -2.90
C TRP A 8 2.04 19.31 -3.09
N LYS A 9 2.29 20.18 -2.09
CA LYS A 9 1.93 21.61 -2.16
C LYS A 9 2.64 22.34 -3.30
N LYS A 10 3.93 22.08 -3.48
CA LYS A 10 4.71 22.65 -4.58
C LYS A 10 4.22 22.19 -5.95
N LEU A 11 3.85 20.91 -6.08
CA LEU A 11 3.28 20.37 -7.30
C LEU A 11 1.91 20.99 -7.60
N LYS A 12 1.05 21.21 -6.59
CA LYS A 12 -0.22 21.92 -6.77
C LYS A 12 0.00 23.30 -7.42
N ILE A 13 0.85 24.11 -6.82
CA ILE A 13 1.16 25.47 -7.31
C ILE A 13 1.77 25.45 -8.71
N ALA A 14 2.70 24.52 -8.95
CA ALA A 14 3.36 24.41 -10.25
C ALA A 14 2.41 23.94 -11.35
N SER A 15 1.54 22.99 -11.05
CA SER A 15 0.52 22.46 -11.95
C SER A 15 -0.49 23.54 -12.35
N GLU A 16 -1.01 24.28 -11.37
CA GLU A 16 -1.90 25.41 -11.61
C GLU A 16 -1.25 26.47 -12.52
N LYS A 17 0.01 26.83 -12.24
CA LYS A 17 0.77 27.80 -13.02
C LYS A 17 1.02 27.35 -14.46
N ASN A 18 1.28 26.07 -14.67
CA ASN A 18 1.70 25.51 -15.97
C ASN A 18 0.51 24.94 -16.77
N GLY A 19 -0.69 24.89 -16.21
CA GLY A 19 -1.87 24.28 -16.87
C GLY A 19 -1.71 22.77 -17.08
N THR A 20 -1.18 22.06 -16.07
CA THR A 20 -0.94 20.60 -16.09
C THR A 20 -1.70 19.91 -14.95
N PRO A 21 -3.07 19.93 -14.95
CA PRO A 21 -3.87 19.39 -13.87
C PRO A 21 -3.66 17.88 -13.66
N GLU A 22 -3.34 17.14 -14.71
CA GLU A 22 -3.01 15.71 -14.65
C GLU A 22 -1.81 15.38 -13.76
N VAL A 23 -0.82 16.28 -13.70
CA VAL A 23 0.35 16.12 -12.82
C VAL A 23 -0.08 16.24 -11.35
N PHE A 24 -0.96 17.19 -11.06
CA PHE A 24 -1.50 17.33 -9.72
C PHE A 24 -2.44 16.17 -9.35
N ALA A 25 -3.25 15.68 -10.29
CA ALA A 25 -4.10 14.51 -10.07
C ALA A 25 -3.28 13.28 -9.66
N LEU A 26 -2.15 13.03 -10.31
CA LEU A 26 -1.22 11.98 -9.94
C LEU A 26 -0.65 12.21 -8.53
N ALA A 27 -0.22 13.42 -8.22
CA ALA A 27 0.28 13.78 -6.89
C ALA A 27 -0.80 13.60 -5.80
N GLN A 28 -2.06 13.84 -6.12
CA GLN A 28 -3.20 13.65 -5.22
C GLN A 28 -3.40 12.16 -4.88
N ILE A 29 -3.37 11.29 -5.89
CA ILE A 29 -3.44 9.83 -5.67
C ILE A 29 -2.26 9.36 -4.79
N LEU A 30 -1.06 9.83 -5.04
CA LEU A 30 0.12 9.50 -4.25
C LEU A 30 0.00 9.98 -2.79
N LYS A 31 -0.51 11.20 -2.57
CA LYS A 31 -0.79 11.73 -1.22
C LYS A 31 -1.72 10.77 -0.46
N ILE A 32 -2.84 10.42 -1.07
CA ILE A 32 -3.84 9.56 -0.43
C ILE A 32 -3.28 8.15 -0.19
N SER A 33 -2.54 7.60 -1.15
CA SER A 33 -1.86 6.31 -1.02
C SER A 33 -0.89 6.24 0.16
N ALA A 34 -0.24 7.36 0.51
CA ALA A 34 0.64 7.43 1.66
C ALA A 34 -0.13 7.73 2.97
N TRP A 35 -1.09 8.63 2.92
CA TRP A 35 -1.70 9.20 4.13
C TRP A 35 -2.83 8.36 4.71
N HIS A 36 -3.55 7.56 3.91
CA HIS A 36 -4.54 6.64 4.46
C HIS A 36 -3.92 5.68 5.48
N LYS A 37 -2.67 5.27 5.27
CA LYS A 37 -1.95 4.41 6.23
C LYS A 37 -1.67 5.12 7.56
N THR A 38 -1.41 6.43 7.52
CA THR A 38 -1.25 7.25 8.73
C THR A 38 -2.57 7.33 9.49
N LEU A 39 -3.66 7.61 8.77
CA LEU A 39 -5.02 7.64 9.33
C LEU A 39 -5.38 6.30 9.99
N GLU A 40 -5.17 5.19 9.29
CA GLU A 40 -5.46 3.83 9.75
C GLU A 40 -4.60 3.40 10.96
N SER A 41 -3.42 4.01 11.13
CA SER A 41 -2.50 3.67 12.23
C SER A 41 -2.69 4.54 13.46
N PHE A 42 -3.06 5.80 13.30
CA PHE A 42 -3.04 6.80 14.37
C PHE A 42 -4.40 7.47 14.62
N GLY A 43 -5.41 7.23 13.80
CA GLY A 43 -6.72 7.86 13.90
C GLY A 43 -6.72 9.31 13.41
N PRO A 44 -7.50 10.22 14.05
CA PRO A 44 -7.63 11.60 13.64
C PRO A 44 -6.29 12.28 13.37
N MET A 45 -6.22 13.06 12.29
CA MET A 45 -4.98 13.69 11.86
C MET A 45 -5.22 15.04 11.19
N PRO A 46 -4.26 15.97 11.19
CA PRO A 46 -4.36 17.17 10.36
C PRO A 46 -4.40 16.77 8.88
N TYR A 47 -5.46 17.11 8.16
CA TYR A 47 -5.62 16.78 6.74
C TYR A 47 -6.03 18.00 5.91
N SER A 48 -7.20 18.56 6.17
CA SER A 48 -7.76 19.69 5.41
C SER A 48 -6.90 20.95 5.49
N HIS A 49 -6.37 21.23 6.67
CA HIS A 49 -5.53 22.39 6.99
C HIS A 49 -4.04 22.07 7.11
N ALA A 50 -3.63 20.84 6.75
CA ALA A 50 -2.24 20.41 6.91
C ALA A 50 -1.21 21.28 6.19
N ALA A 51 -1.63 21.92 5.07
CA ALA A 51 -0.78 22.80 4.27
C ALA A 51 -0.80 24.28 4.72
N ASP A 52 -1.59 24.63 5.73
CA ASP A 52 -1.67 25.99 6.22
C ASP A 52 -0.41 26.36 7.02
N ALA A 53 0.12 27.55 6.77
CA ALA A 53 1.31 28.03 7.45
C ALA A 53 0.97 28.60 8.84
N THR A 54 0.31 27.79 9.68
CA THR A 54 -0.09 28.18 11.04
C THR A 54 0.56 27.26 12.08
N MET A 55 0.78 27.75 13.28
CA MET A 55 1.36 26.96 14.37
C MET A 55 0.36 25.96 14.98
N ASN A 56 -0.94 26.25 14.89
CA ASN A 56 -2.00 25.42 15.44
C ASN A 56 -2.85 24.89 14.31
N ILE A 57 -2.57 23.67 13.87
CA ILE A 57 -3.35 22.98 12.85
C ILE A 57 -4.34 22.05 13.55
N PRO A 58 -5.67 22.19 13.30
CA PRO A 58 -6.67 21.31 13.89
C PRO A 58 -6.54 19.89 13.34
N PHE A 59 -6.97 18.92 14.12
CA PHE A 59 -7.15 17.54 13.68
C PHE A 59 -8.53 17.41 13.07
N ASP A 60 -8.59 16.80 11.89
CA ASP A 60 -9.83 16.35 11.28
C ASP A 60 -10.17 14.97 11.81
N SER A 61 -11.45 14.68 12.00
CA SER A 61 -11.92 13.36 12.37
C SER A 61 -11.67 12.33 11.25
N GLU A 62 -11.62 11.05 11.58
CA GLU A 62 -11.47 9.98 10.58
C GLU A 62 -12.55 10.08 9.48
N LYS A 63 -13.80 10.39 9.85
CA LYS A 63 -14.90 10.58 8.90
C LYS A 63 -14.63 11.72 7.92
N GLU A 64 -14.18 12.86 8.40
CA GLU A 64 -13.85 14.02 7.56
C GLU A 64 -12.70 13.69 6.62
N VAL A 65 -11.65 13.04 7.12
CA VAL A 65 -10.50 12.65 6.29
C VAL A 65 -10.87 11.64 5.21
N TYR A 66 -11.62 10.57 5.54
CA TYR A 66 -12.07 9.61 4.53
C TYR A 66 -12.98 10.25 3.49
N THR A 67 -13.90 11.13 3.89
CA THR A 67 -14.77 11.85 2.96
C THR A 67 -13.94 12.69 2.00
N ALA A 68 -12.99 13.47 2.51
CA ALA A 68 -12.09 14.26 1.67
C ALA A 68 -11.22 13.39 0.74
N MET A 69 -10.69 12.26 1.23
CA MET A 69 -9.93 11.32 0.39
C MET A 69 -10.76 10.76 -0.77
N PHE A 70 -12.03 10.43 -0.55
CA PHE A 70 -12.91 9.94 -1.61
C PHE A 70 -13.21 11.01 -2.66
N GLU A 71 -13.48 12.23 -2.24
CA GLU A 71 -13.74 13.36 -3.14
C GLU A 71 -12.48 13.71 -3.96
N GLU A 72 -11.34 13.78 -3.32
CA GLU A 72 -10.06 14.03 -3.96
C GLU A 72 -9.66 12.92 -4.94
N LEU A 73 -9.88 11.64 -4.58
CA LEU A 73 -9.66 10.52 -5.49
C LEU A 73 -10.58 10.57 -6.69
N THR A 74 -11.86 10.90 -6.49
CA THR A 74 -12.82 11.04 -7.59
C THR A 74 -12.33 12.07 -8.60
N ALA A 75 -12.01 13.27 -8.15
CA ALA A 75 -11.54 14.34 -9.04
C ALA A 75 -10.20 13.97 -9.74
N ALA A 76 -9.28 13.32 -9.04
CA ALA A 76 -8.01 12.91 -9.63
C ALA A 76 -8.18 11.79 -10.67
N ILE A 77 -9.07 10.84 -10.42
CA ILE A 77 -9.39 9.76 -11.37
C ILE A 77 -10.07 10.31 -12.61
N GLU A 78 -11.02 11.24 -12.47
CA GLU A 78 -11.69 11.90 -13.60
C GLU A 78 -10.68 12.62 -14.51
N GLU A 79 -9.77 13.41 -13.95
CA GLU A 79 -8.72 14.11 -14.70
C GLU A 79 -7.80 13.15 -15.46
N LEU A 80 -7.34 12.06 -14.78
CA LEU A 80 -6.47 11.08 -15.40
C LEU A 80 -7.18 10.19 -16.42
N THR A 81 -8.51 10.01 -16.29
CA THR A 81 -9.31 9.24 -17.25
C THR A 81 -9.30 9.89 -18.62
N GLU A 82 -9.46 11.20 -18.69
CA GLU A 82 -9.36 11.95 -19.96
C GLU A 82 -7.98 11.72 -20.63
N LYS A 83 -6.91 11.75 -19.83
CA LYS A 83 -5.55 11.51 -20.35
C LYS A 83 -5.36 10.07 -20.83
N ALA A 84 -5.89 9.09 -20.08
CA ALA A 84 -5.83 7.69 -20.42
C ALA A 84 -6.57 7.39 -21.74
N GLU A 85 -7.77 7.91 -21.92
CA GLU A 85 -8.58 7.75 -23.14
C GLU A 85 -7.89 8.36 -24.38
N ASN A 86 -7.12 9.42 -24.19
CA ASN A 86 -6.35 10.07 -25.25
C ASN A 86 -4.92 9.50 -25.42
N GLY A 87 -4.54 8.47 -24.66
CA GLY A 87 -3.21 7.86 -24.74
C GLY A 87 -2.08 8.79 -24.30
N VAL A 88 -2.38 9.77 -23.44
CA VAL A 88 -1.39 10.74 -22.96
C VAL A 88 -0.56 10.12 -21.85
N ASN A 89 0.76 10.23 -21.99
CA ASN A 89 1.71 9.85 -20.95
C ASN A 89 1.88 10.99 -19.94
N VAL A 90 1.66 10.70 -18.66
CA VAL A 90 1.76 11.68 -17.56
C VAL A 90 3.08 11.49 -16.81
N MET A 91 3.96 12.50 -16.80
CA MET A 91 5.28 12.50 -16.17
C MET A 91 6.35 11.58 -16.81
N GLY A 92 5.98 10.61 -17.65
CA GLY A 92 6.92 9.76 -18.39
C GLY A 92 7.97 9.08 -17.52
N ALA A 93 9.23 9.28 -17.84
CA ALA A 93 10.36 8.68 -17.12
C ALA A 93 10.51 9.14 -15.65
N TYR A 94 9.81 10.20 -15.24
CA TYR A 94 9.78 10.64 -13.84
C TYR A 94 8.79 9.88 -12.98
N ASP A 95 7.90 9.08 -13.59
CA ASP A 95 7.04 8.15 -12.89
C ASP A 95 7.73 6.80 -12.72
N ALA A 96 8.22 6.54 -11.53
CA ALA A 96 8.92 5.30 -11.18
C ALA A 96 7.98 4.10 -10.93
N VAL A 97 6.66 4.30 -11.04
CA VAL A 97 5.66 3.25 -10.79
C VAL A 97 5.13 2.65 -12.08
N TYR A 98 4.65 3.50 -12.99
CA TYR A 98 4.00 3.06 -14.22
C TYR A 98 4.58 3.73 -15.49
N ALA A 99 5.72 4.42 -15.36
CA ALA A 99 6.37 5.12 -16.47
C ALA A 99 5.43 6.07 -17.22
N GLY A 100 4.48 6.67 -16.50
CA GLY A 100 3.54 7.64 -17.02
C GLY A 100 2.26 7.07 -17.63
N ASP A 101 2.00 5.77 -17.50
CA ASP A 101 0.78 5.14 -18.00
C ASP A 101 -0.46 5.61 -17.19
N ALA A 102 -1.20 6.56 -17.75
CA ALA A 102 -2.40 7.11 -17.13
C ALA A 102 -3.48 6.06 -16.89
N THR A 103 -3.62 5.05 -17.76
CA THR A 103 -4.59 3.96 -17.61
C THR A 103 -4.30 3.15 -16.35
N LYS A 104 -3.03 2.82 -16.10
CA LYS A 104 -2.63 2.11 -14.87
C LYS A 104 -2.84 2.97 -13.62
N TRP A 105 -2.60 4.28 -13.70
CA TRP A 105 -2.89 5.18 -12.59
C TRP A 105 -4.38 5.29 -12.27
N VAL A 106 -5.26 5.31 -13.27
CA VAL A 106 -6.71 5.27 -13.08
C VAL A 106 -7.13 3.95 -12.43
N LYS A 107 -6.63 2.80 -12.92
CA LYS A 107 -6.88 1.51 -12.29
C LYS A 107 -6.42 1.46 -10.84
N TYR A 108 -5.24 2.01 -10.56
CA TYR A 108 -4.72 2.11 -9.20
C TYR A 108 -5.60 3.00 -8.31
N GLY A 109 -5.98 4.18 -8.79
CA GLY A 109 -6.88 5.11 -8.08
C GLY A 109 -8.21 4.46 -7.72
N ASN A 110 -8.87 3.79 -8.69
CA ASN A 110 -10.10 3.05 -8.48
C ASN A 110 -9.91 1.90 -7.46
N SER A 111 -8.80 1.18 -7.55
CA SER A 111 -8.50 0.07 -6.62
C SER A 111 -8.23 0.58 -5.20
N LEU A 112 -7.56 1.72 -5.07
CA LEU A 112 -7.37 2.40 -3.79
C LEU A 112 -8.71 2.89 -3.23
N MET A 113 -9.58 3.47 -4.07
CA MET A 113 -10.95 3.86 -3.67
C MET A 113 -11.75 2.67 -3.14
N LEU A 114 -11.69 1.51 -3.82
CA LEU A 114 -12.34 0.28 -3.36
C LEU A 114 -11.76 -0.18 -2.00
N ARG A 115 -10.44 -0.14 -1.83
CA ARG A 115 -9.78 -0.48 -0.55
C ARG A 115 -10.30 0.41 0.58
N LEU A 116 -10.31 1.73 0.38
CA LEU A 116 -10.81 2.68 1.39
C LEU A 116 -12.30 2.48 1.68
N ALA A 117 -13.12 2.21 0.65
CA ALA A 117 -14.53 1.91 0.82
C ALA A 117 -14.74 0.66 1.70
N MET A 118 -14.01 -0.41 1.46
CA MET A 118 -14.10 -1.61 2.30
C MET A 118 -13.63 -1.38 3.74
N ARG A 119 -12.71 -0.44 3.97
CA ARG A 119 -12.27 -0.04 5.33
C ARG A 119 -13.37 0.64 6.12
N VAL A 120 -14.12 1.55 5.49
CA VAL A 120 -15.15 2.34 6.20
C VAL A 120 -16.51 1.64 6.27
N ARG A 121 -16.70 0.46 5.69
CA ARG A 121 -18.00 -0.21 5.54
C ARG A 121 -18.76 -0.46 6.84
N PHE A 122 -18.06 -0.63 7.94
CA PHE A 122 -18.69 -0.81 9.26
C PHE A 122 -19.03 0.50 9.97
N ALA A 123 -18.32 1.58 9.62
CA ALA A 123 -18.55 2.90 10.20
C ALA A 123 -19.60 3.69 9.41
N ASP A 124 -19.60 3.58 8.07
CA ASP A 124 -20.54 4.26 7.18
C ASP A 124 -20.78 3.38 5.93
N ALA A 125 -21.76 2.49 6.02
CA ALA A 125 -22.07 1.50 4.98
C ALA A 125 -22.56 2.16 3.67
N GLU A 126 -23.28 3.27 3.74
CA GLU A 126 -23.80 3.98 2.56
C GLU A 126 -22.65 4.67 1.81
N LEU A 127 -21.78 5.36 2.53
CA LEU A 127 -20.58 5.95 1.96
C LEU A 127 -19.70 4.89 1.30
N ALA A 128 -19.48 3.78 1.99
CA ALA A 128 -18.70 2.65 1.50
C ALA A 128 -19.28 2.07 0.21
N LYS A 129 -20.58 1.77 0.19
CA LYS A 129 -21.26 1.23 -1.00
C LYS A 129 -21.18 2.18 -2.19
N LYS A 130 -21.38 3.49 -1.95
CA LYS A 130 -21.29 4.52 -2.99
C LYS A 130 -19.94 4.45 -3.69
N TYR A 131 -18.85 4.55 -2.96
CA TYR A 131 -17.52 4.63 -3.55
C TYR A 131 -16.98 3.28 -4.04
N ALA A 132 -17.37 2.17 -3.40
CA ALA A 132 -17.08 0.83 -3.94
C ALA A 132 -17.76 0.63 -5.31
N THR A 133 -19.03 1.04 -5.45
CA THR A 133 -19.78 0.97 -6.72
C THR A 133 -19.13 1.86 -7.78
N GLN A 134 -18.77 3.09 -7.43
CA GLN A 134 -18.06 4.00 -8.33
C GLN A 134 -16.76 3.38 -8.85
N ALA A 135 -15.95 2.82 -7.97
CA ALA A 135 -14.67 2.23 -8.30
C ALA A 135 -14.78 1.04 -9.27
N VAL A 136 -15.69 0.09 -9.00
CA VAL A 136 -15.82 -1.12 -9.81
C VAL A 136 -16.53 -0.92 -11.14
N ASN A 137 -17.38 0.10 -11.24
CA ASN A 137 -18.15 0.41 -12.45
C ASN A 137 -17.49 1.50 -13.31
N HIS A 138 -16.32 1.98 -12.95
CA HIS A 138 -15.58 2.93 -13.76
C HIS A 138 -15.24 2.36 -15.14
N SER A 139 -15.27 3.14 -16.21
CA SER A 139 -15.05 2.69 -17.59
C SER A 139 -13.71 1.97 -17.79
N ILE A 140 -12.63 2.46 -17.16
CA ILE A 140 -11.31 1.83 -17.17
C ILE A 140 -11.21 0.68 -16.14
N GLY A 141 -12.01 0.74 -15.08
CA GLY A 141 -12.10 -0.28 -14.04
C GLY A 141 -10.98 -0.21 -13.00
N VAL A 142 -10.85 -1.32 -12.28
CA VAL A 142 -9.84 -1.56 -11.24
C VAL A 142 -8.69 -2.41 -11.76
N MET A 143 -7.65 -2.61 -10.96
CA MET A 143 -6.53 -3.50 -11.28
C MET A 143 -7.02 -4.95 -11.40
N THR A 144 -6.63 -5.63 -12.49
CA THR A 144 -7.06 -7.02 -12.80
C THR A 144 -5.94 -7.93 -13.28
N ALA A 145 -4.78 -7.38 -13.60
CA ALA A 145 -3.64 -8.13 -14.13
C ALA A 145 -2.40 -8.00 -13.23
N LYS A 146 -1.47 -8.93 -13.34
CA LYS A 146 -0.20 -8.89 -12.55
C LYS A 146 0.61 -7.64 -12.82
N ASP A 147 0.60 -7.16 -14.06
CA ASP A 147 1.32 -5.96 -14.48
C ASP A 147 0.61 -4.65 -14.14
N ASP A 148 -0.61 -4.70 -13.61
CA ASP A 148 -1.27 -3.55 -12.99
C ASP A 148 -0.69 -3.23 -11.58
N ALA A 149 0.15 -4.10 -11.01
CA ALA A 149 0.66 -3.94 -9.66
C ALA A 149 1.34 -2.58 -9.46
N ALA A 150 0.86 -1.82 -8.47
CA ALA A 150 1.50 -0.59 -8.05
C ALA A 150 2.72 -0.94 -7.19
N GLN A 151 3.90 -0.73 -7.75
CA GLN A 151 5.16 -1.05 -7.08
C GLN A 151 6.19 0.03 -7.31
N MET A 152 7.00 0.29 -6.30
CA MET A 152 8.17 1.12 -6.42
C MET A 152 9.41 0.26 -6.52
N SER A 153 10.23 0.55 -7.53
CA SER A 153 11.53 -0.09 -7.77
C SER A 153 12.54 0.97 -8.21
N GLN A 154 13.68 0.56 -8.74
CA GLN A 154 14.64 1.50 -9.31
C GLN A 154 14.00 2.31 -10.45
N GLY A 155 13.99 3.62 -10.32
CA GLY A 155 13.48 4.56 -11.32
C GLY A 155 14.55 5.53 -11.81
N ALA A 156 14.20 6.33 -12.82
CA ALA A 156 15.09 7.35 -13.37
C ALA A 156 15.43 8.43 -12.32
N GLY A 157 16.72 8.73 -12.17
CA GLY A 157 17.18 9.76 -11.22
C GLY A 157 16.96 9.44 -9.73
N MET A 158 16.62 8.21 -9.40
CA MET A 158 16.35 7.78 -8.04
C MET A 158 17.18 6.55 -7.68
N THR A 159 17.81 6.59 -6.50
CA THR A 159 18.40 5.40 -5.89
C THR A 159 17.33 4.71 -5.06
N PHE A 160 16.96 3.49 -5.45
CA PHE A 160 15.99 2.68 -4.71
C PHE A 160 16.69 1.65 -3.84
N ARG A 161 16.19 1.49 -2.64
CA ARG A 161 16.51 0.39 -1.74
C ARG A 161 15.26 0.01 -0.96
N ASN A 162 14.98 -1.30 -0.87
CA ASN A 162 13.86 -1.78 -0.08
C ASN A 162 14.10 -1.52 1.41
N ASN A 163 13.19 -0.78 2.05
CA ASN A 163 13.33 -0.39 3.46
C ASN A 163 13.29 -1.58 4.43
N ILE A 164 12.57 -2.65 4.10
CA ILE A 164 12.51 -3.84 4.96
C ILE A 164 13.87 -4.55 4.95
N GLU A 165 14.52 -4.63 3.79
CA GLU A 165 15.88 -5.15 3.70
C GLU A 165 16.86 -4.30 4.53
N TRP A 166 16.73 -2.98 4.43
CA TRP A 166 17.59 -2.07 5.19
C TRP A 166 17.40 -2.21 6.71
N LEU A 167 16.15 -2.29 7.18
CA LEU A 167 15.83 -2.53 8.59
C LEU A 167 16.32 -3.91 9.07
N ALA A 168 16.15 -4.94 8.26
CA ALA A 168 16.56 -6.30 8.61
C ALA A 168 18.08 -6.50 8.57
N GLY A 169 18.76 -5.88 7.59
CA GLY A 169 20.18 -6.02 7.38
C GLY A 169 21.02 -5.04 8.20
N ASN A 170 20.87 -3.74 7.94
CA ASN A 170 21.75 -2.73 8.54
C ASN A 170 21.43 -2.43 10.01
N TYR A 171 20.15 -2.31 10.34
CA TYR A 171 19.74 -2.00 11.72
C TYR A 171 19.46 -3.22 12.57
N ASN A 172 19.34 -4.40 11.98
CA ASN A 172 19.01 -5.62 12.69
C ASN A 172 17.66 -5.60 13.43
N GLU A 173 16.70 -4.79 12.96
CA GLU A 173 15.45 -4.49 13.66
C GLU A 173 14.24 -5.25 13.12
N ALA A 174 14.29 -5.81 11.90
CA ALA A 174 13.19 -6.57 11.33
C ALA A 174 13.48 -8.08 11.37
N ARG A 175 12.61 -8.84 12.01
CA ARG A 175 12.66 -10.29 12.15
C ARG A 175 11.28 -10.91 11.94
N MET A 176 11.25 -12.21 11.69
CA MET A 176 10.01 -12.96 11.61
C MET A 176 9.28 -12.94 12.95
N GLY A 177 8.01 -12.54 12.94
CA GLY A 177 7.18 -12.56 14.14
C GLY A 177 6.64 -13.96 14.46
N SER A 178 6.47 -14.27 15.76
CA SER A 178 5.98 -15.58 16.20
C SER A 178 4.60 -15.94 15.66
N SER A 179 3.72 -14.99 15.47
CA SER A 179 2.37 -15.24 14.94
C SER A 179 2.40 -15.84 13.54
N ILE A 180 3.07 -15.17 12.59
CA ILE A 180 3.18 -15.69 11.22
C ILE A 180 3.97 -17.01 11.18
N PHE A 181 5.01 -17.13 11.99
CA PHE A 181 5.81 -18.36 12.11
C PHE A 181 4.95 -19.54 12.52
N SER A 182 4.12 -19.40 13.56
CA SER A 182 3.25 -20.44 14.06
C SER A 182 2.27 -20.95 12.99
N TYR A 183 1.72 -20.04 12.18
CA TYR A 183 0.85 -20.44 11.07
C TYR A 183 1.63 -21.17 9.98
N LEU A 184 2.73 -20.60 9.50
CA LEU A 184 3.51 -21.19 8.41
C LEU A 184 4.09 -22.56 8.78
N MET A 185 4.57 -22.72 10.01
CA MET A 185 5.08 -24.00 10.51
C MET A 185 3.93 -24.98 10.80
N GLY A 186 2.87 -24.55 11.45
CA GLY A 186 1.76 -25.42 11.85
C GLY A 186 0.99 -26.02 10.68
N TYR A 187 0.94 -25.32 9.56
CA TYR A 187 0.31 -25.80 8.32
C TYR A 187 1.32 -26.36 7.30
N GLU A 188 2.60 -26.48 7.65
CA GLU A 188 3.67 -26.89 6.72
C GLU A 188 3.66 -26.07 5.42
N ASP A 189 3.39 -24.76 5.57
CA ASP A 189 3.18 -23.86 4.45
C ASP A 189 4.50 -23.62 3.68
N PRO A 190 4.57 -23.94 2.38
CA PRO A 190 5.78 -23.78 1.58
C PRO A 190 6.26 -22.33 1.45
N ARG A 191 5.41 -21.35 1.77
CA ARG A 191 5.77 -19.92 1.75
C ARG A 191 6.76 -19.55 2.86
N LEU A 192 6.97 -20.38 3.88
CA LEU A 192 7.95 -20.10 4.94
C LEU A 192 9.33 -19.76 4.36
N SER A 193 9.86 -20.64 3.50
CA SER A 193 11.18 -20.47 2.88
C SER A 193 11.22 -19.37 1.81
N VAL A 194 10.06 -18.99 1.28
CA VAL A 194 9.94 -17.88 0.33
C VAL A 194 9.97 -16.53 1.06
N TYR A 195 9.28 -16.43 2.19
CA TYR A 195 9.14 -15.18 2.93
C TYR A 195 10.31 -14.88 3.86
N PHE A 196 10.96 -15.92 4.39
CA PHE A 196 11.98 -15.78 5.42
C PHE A 196 13.22 -16.60 5.11
N LEU A 197 14.35 -16.10 5.54
CA LEU A 197 15.60 -16.84 5.59
C LEU A 197 15.66 -17.66 6.88
N PRO A 198 16.33 -18.82 6.89
CA PRO A 198 16.67 -19.49 8.14
C PRO A 198 17.41 -18.56 9.09
N MET A 199 17.43 -18.85 10.38
CA MET A 199 18.23 -18.12 11.35
C MET A 199 19.71 -18.09 10.91
N ASP A 200 20.43 -17.00 11.19
CA ASP A 200 21.76 -16.76 10.62
C ASP A 200 22.92 -16.79 11.64
N GLY A 201 22.73 -17.42 12.76
CA GLY A 201 23.82 -17.42 13.72
C GLY A 201 23.57 -18.11 15.04
N ASN A 202 24.47 -17.82 15.95
CA ASN A 202 24.56 -18.45 17.23
C ASN A 202 23.28 -18.39 18.04
N ALA A 203 23.01 -19.48 18.64
CA ALA A 203 21.96 -19.79 19.55
C ALA A 203 21.54 -18.67 20.50
N SER A 204 20.52 -17.93 20.10
CA SER A 204 19.58 -17.39 21.04
C SER A 204 18.54 -18.50 21.26
N TYR A 205 18.15 -18.84 22.44
CA TYR A 205 17.15 -19.88 22.73
C TYR A 205 17.54 -21.36 22.59
N GLY A 206 18.79 -21.72 22.85
CA GLY A 206 19.16 -23.12 22.95
C GLY A 206 19.28 -23.87 21.63
N VAL A 207 19.33 -23.20 20.51
CA VAL A 207 19.75 -23.79 19.24
C VAL A 207 21.28 -23.79 19.20
N GLU A 208 21.89 -24.96 19.26
CA GLU A 208 23.34 -25.10 19.46
C GLU A 208 24.17 -24.71 18.25
N ALA A 209 23.64 -24.80 17.04
CA ALA A 209 24.36 -24.47 15.83
C ALA A 209 23.41 -24.00 14.70
N PHE A 210 23.93 -23.12 13.86
CA PHE A 210 23.27 -22.75 12.59
C PHE A 210 23.40 -23.92 11.61
N ASP A 211 22.25 -24.45 11.19
CA ASP A 211 22.15 -25.58 10.25
C ASP A 211 21.70 -25.16 8.84
N GLY A 212 21.43 -23.88 8.61
CA GLY A 212 20.92 -23.36 7.36
C GLY A 212 19.47 -23.74 7.05
N LYS A 213 18.76 -24.37 7.97
CA LYS A 213 17.39 -24.89 7.77
C LYS A 213 16.44 -24.48 8.89
N THR A 214 16.94 -24.25 10.09
CA THR A 214 16.11 -23.91 11.26
C THR A 214 15.59 -22.48 11.15
N TYR A 215 14.30 -22.32 11.41
CA TYR A 215 13.63 -21.02 11.48
C TYR A 215 13.31 -20.69 12.93
N GLN A 216 13.53 -19.43 13.30
CA GLN A 216 13.23 -18.94 14.64
C GLN A 216 12.59 -17.55 14.55
N ALA A 217 11.55 -17.32 15.35
CA ALA A 217 10.77 -16.11 15.34
C ALA A 217 10.94 -15.31 16.64
N VAL A 218 10.61 -14.02 16.57
CA VAL A 218 10.56 -13.11 17.70
C VAL A 218 9.13 -13.06 18.25
N PRO A 219 8.91 -13.26 19.56
CA PRO A 219 7.60 -13.09 20.15
C PRO A 219 7.15 -11.63 20.09
N ALA A 220 5.94 -11.39 19.58
CA ALA A 220 5.36 -10.05 19.55
C ALA A 220 4.99 -9.58 20.96
N GLY A 221 5.14 -8.28 21.22
CA GLY A 221 4.73 -7.66 22.49
C GLY A 221 5.67 -7.95 23.67
N HIS A 222 6.86 -8.50 23.44
CA HIS A 222 7.82 -8.74 24.50
C HIS A 222 8.46 -7.44 24.96
N ALA A 223 8.33 -7.10 26.24
CA ALA A 223 8.74 -5.81 26.81
C ALA A 223 10.27 -5.55 26.78
N ASN A 224 11.07 -6.59 26.67
CA ASN A 224 12.54 -6.53 26.68
C ASN A 224 13.13 -7.21 25.44
N ALA A 225 12.66 -6.86 24.25
CA ALA A 225 13.26 -7.33 23.02
C ALA A 225 14.71 -6.84 22.92
N GLN A 226 15.63 -7.64 23.48
CA GLN A 226 17.05 -7.34 23.41
C GLN A 226 17.58 -7.77 22.06
N ASN A 227 18.15 -6.83 21.34
CA ASN A 227 18.74 -7.08 20.03
C ASN A 227 19.72 -8.26 20.06
N ASP A 228 20.49 -8.41 21.13
CA ASP A 228 21.47 -9.51 21.30
C ASP A 228 20.81 -10.89 21.36
N ILE A 229 19.60 -11.00 21.89
CA ILE A 229 18.85 -12.27 21.97
C ILE A 229 18.23 -12.62 20.61
N TYR A 230 17.69 -11.64 19.91
CA TYR A 230 16.87 -11.86 18.71
C TYR A 230 17.59 -11.63 17.38
N LYS A 231 18.82 -11.11 17.42
CA LYS A 231 19.56 -10.73 16.20
C LYS A 231 19.77 -11.86 15.20
N SER A 232 19.85 -13.09 15.67
CA SER A 232 20.03 -14.28 14.83
C SER A 232 18.72 -14.92 14.37
N CYS A 233 17.55 -14.45 14.85
CA CYS A 233 16.26 -14.93 14.38
C CYS A 233 16.07 -14.69 12.88
N SER A 234 15.19 -15.48 12.28
CA SER A 234 14.91 -15.46 10.84
C SER A 234 14.54 -14.06 10.34
N LYS A 235 15.18 -13.65 9.26
CA LYS A 235 14.99 -12.36 8.59
C LYS A 235 14.04 -12.51 7.41
N PRO A 236 13.37 -11.42 7.00
CA PRO A 236 12.68 -11.39 5.71
C PRO A 236 13.62 -11.73 4.56
N ASN A 237 13.18 -12.59 3.64
CA ASN A 237 13.91 -12.96 2.43
C ASN A 237 13.70 -11.87 1.36
N ILE A 238 14.31 -10.71 1.57
CA ILE A 238 14.17 -9.54 0.72
C ILE A 238 15.55 -9.02 0.35
N GLN A 239 15.74 -8.70 -0.92
CA GLN A 239 16.95 -8.08 -1.44
C GLN A 239 16.78 -6.56 -1.53
N SER A 240 17.88 -5.81 -1.60
CA SER A 240 17.84 -4.34 -1.71
C SER A 240 17.04 -3.84 -2.92
N GLY A 241 17.10 -4.56 -4.04
CA GLY A 241 16.34 -4.27 -5.26
C GLY A 241 14.94 -4.86 -5.33
N THR A 242 14.48 -5.60 -4.30
CA THR A 242 13.12 -6.16 -4.29
C THR A 242 12.09 -5.03 -4.29
N PRO A 243 11.14 -4.99 -5.26
CA PRO A 243 10.15 -3.94 -5.33
C PRO A 243 9.32 -3.81 -4.06
N THR A 244 8.96 -2.59 -3.70
CA THR A 244 7.97 -2.32 -2.65
C THR A 244 6.59 -2.21 -3.28
N TYR A 245 5.71 -3.15 -2.98
CA TYR A 245 4.34 -3.18 -3.50
C TYR A 245 3.41 -2.33 -2.63
N TRP A 246 2.60 -1.50 -3.28
CA TRP A 246 1.57 -0.68 -2.63
C TRP A 246 0.19 -1.33 -2.72
N LEU A 247 -0.12 -1.93 -3.88
CA LEU A 247 -1.35 -2.63 -4.16
C LEU A 247 -1.13 -3.64 -5.30
N ARG A 248 -1.77 -4.79 -5.21
CA ARG A 248 -1.73 -5.84 -6.22
C ARG A 248 -3.15 -6.22 -6.65
N ALA A 249 -3.30 -6.71 -7.87
CA ALA A 249 -4.57 -7.19 -8.39
C ALA A 249 -5.19 -8.30 -7.52
N SER A 250 -4.38 -9.20 -6.94
CA SER A 250 -4.88 -10.22 -6.01
C SER A 250 -5.66 -9.63 -4.83
N GLU A 251 -5.16 -8.55 -4.21
CA GLU A 251 -5.88 -7.85 -3.14
C GLU A 251 -7.20 -7.26 -3.66
N VAL A 252 -7.17 -6.67 -4.85
CA VAL A 252 -8.38 -6.08 -5.45
C VAL A 252 -9.45 -7.13 -5.70
N TYR A 253 -9.07 -8.34 -6.15
CA TYR A 253 -10.00 -9.46 -6.27
C TYR A 253 -10.58 -9.89 -4.92
N PHE A 254 -9.79 -9.94 -3.85
CA PHE A 254 -10.30 -10.22 -2.50
C PHE A 254 -11.23 -9.12 -1.98
N LEU A 255 -10.93 -7.85 -2.24
CA LEU A 255 -11.83 -6.74 -1.92
C LEU A 255 -13.16 -6.82 -2.68
N ARG A 256 -13.13 -7.23 -3.96
CA ARG A 256 -14.35 -7.49 -4.76
C ARG A 256 -15.14 -8.68 -4.22
N ALA A 257 -14.46 -9.74 -3.80
CA ALA A 257 -15.10 -10.89 -3.17
C ALA A 257 -15.81 -10.48 -1.87
N GLU A 258 -15.16 -9.69 -1.03
CA GLU A 258 -15.73 -9.16 0.19
C GLU A 258 -16.93 -8.24 -0.08
N ALA A 259 -16.81 -7.33 -1.07
CA ALA A 259 -17.92 -6.46 -1.47
C ALA A 259 -19.13 -7.25 -1.96
N ALA A 260 -18.91 -8.34 -2.72
CA ALA A 260 -19.97 -9.22 -3.23
C ALA A 260 -20.66 -10.04 -2.13
N LEU A 261 -20.00 -10.27 -0.98
CA LEU A 261 -20.65 -10.88 0.20
C LEU A 261 -21.56 -9.91 0.94
N VAL A 262 -21.29 -8.60 0.84
CA VAL A 262 -21.99 -7.56 1.61
C VAL A 262 -23.08 -6.88 0.81
N TRP A 263 -22.87 -6.68 -0.50
CA TRP A 263 -23.76 -5.91 -1.35
C TRP A 263 -24.12 -6.67 -2.63
N GLU A 264 -25.36 -6.53 -3.05
CA GLU A 264 -25.80 -6.96 -4.38
C GLU A 264 -25.18 -6.07 -5.46
N GLY A 265 -24.97 -6.65 -6.65
CA GLY A 265 -24.42 -5.95 -7.82
C GLY A 265 -22.90 -6.03 -7.98
N PHE A 266 -22.20 -6.67 -7.05
CA PHE A 266 -20.74 -6.83 -7.11
C PHE A 266 -20.27 -8.16 -7.74
N GLY A 267 -21.19 -8.97 -8.25
CA GLY A 267 -20.88 -10.26 -8.90
C GLY A 267 -20.79 -11.42 -7.91
N SER A 268 -20.02 -12.45 -8.24
CA SER A 268 -19.88 -13.66 -7.42
C SER A 268 -18.66 -13.59 -6.52
N ALA A 269 -18.88 -13.65 -5.21
CA ALA A 269 -17.80 -13.66 -4.21
C ALA A 269 -16.83 -14.84 -4.42
N ASP A 270 -17.36 -16.05 -4.67
CA ASP A 270 -16.55 -17.25 -4.94
C ASP A 270 -15.67 -17.09 -6.18
N SER A 271 -16.23 -16.52 -7.25
CA SER A 271 -15.47 -16.26 -8.48
C SER A 271 -14.32 -15.27 -8.26
N TRP A 272 -14.59 -14.17 -7.56
CA TRP A 272 -13.56 -13.17 -7.26
C TRP A 272 -12.49 -13.72 -6.32
N TYR A 273 -12.88 -14.51 -5.32
CA TYR A 273 -11.95 -15.15 -4.39
C TYR A 273 -10.99 -16.10 -5.12
N LYS A 274 -11.50 -16.96 -6.00
CA LYS A 274 -10.67 -17.86 -6.81
C LYS A 274 -9.70 -17.10 -7.71
N GLN A 275 -10.17 -16.06 -8.39
CA GLN A 275 -9.30 -15.21 -9.20
C GLN A 275 -8.19 -14.53 -8.38
N GLY A 276 -8.49 -14.14 -7.13
CA GLY A 276 -7.49 -13.59 -6.21
C GLY A 276 -6.40 -14.59 -5.81
N ILE A 277 -6.75 -15.88 -5.73
CA ILE A 277 -5.79 -16.97 -5.46
C ILE A 277 -4.94 -17.26 -6.70
N ASP A 278 -5.54 -17.28 -7.88
CA ASP A 278 -4.87 -17.62 -9.14
C ASP A 278 -3.95 -16.51 -9.65
N MET A 279 -4.14 -15.28 -9.15
CA MET A 279 -3.35 -14.09 -9.47
C MET A 279 -1.94 -14.13 -8.88
#